data_bc7010fd70da2a383efb64687801830c
#
_entry.id   bc7010fd70da2a383efb64687801830c
#
_cell.length_a   1.000
_cell.length_b   1.000
_cell.length_c   1.000
_cell.angle_alpha   90.00
_cell.angle_beta   90.00
_cell.angle_gamma   90.00
#
_symmetry.space_group_name_H-M   'P 1'
#
loop_
_entity.id
_entity.type
_entity.pdbx_description
1 polymer ?
#
loop_
_entity_poly.entity_id
_entity_poly.type
_entity_poly.pdbx_seq_one_letter_code
_entity_poly.pdbx_strand_id
1 'polypeptide(L)'
;LTINPAITAKVPGAIDTLAFELSFTGYTDSLRILLNDLAKFDLPIVVRSIQVERPSGSRTTAKVPASNNLDASFFGVFGGGSNSEVAAPEEAQKPVISENISTFTVVLEYIEIVFPTEPAGDNV
;
A
#
# COMPACT_ATOMS: atom_id res chain seq x y z
N LEU A 1 -13.79 -10.07 -13.27
CA LEU A 1 -13.29 -8.71 -13.11
C LEU A 1 -13.13 -8.05 -14.48
N THR A 2 -13.69 -6.87 -14.66
CA THR A 2 -13.57 -6.11 -15.91
C THR A 2 -12.65 -4.92 -15.69
N ILE A 3 -11.54 -4.88 -16.42
CA ILE A 3 -10.65 -3.72 -16.41
C ILE A 3 -11.24 -2.63 -17.30
N ASN A 4 -11.05 -1.38 -16.91
CA ASN A 4 -11.47 -0.24 -17.73
C ASN A 4 -10.84 -0.35 -19.13
N PRO A 5 -11.64 -0.27 -20.20
CA PRO A 5 -11.15 -0.41 -21.57
C PRO A 5 -10.10 0.63 -21.96
N ALA A 6 -10.01 1.75 -21.24
CA ALA A 6 -9.00 2.77 -21.48
C ALA A 6 -7.58 2.36 -21.02
N ILE A 7 -7.47 1.38 -20.13
CA ILE A 7 -6.18 0.96 -19.54
C ILE A 7 -5.84 -0.51 -19.80
N THR A 8 -6.76 -1.29 -20.34
CA THR A 8 -6.50 -2.68 -20.70
C THR A 8 -5.59 -2.78 -21.93
N ALA A 9 -4.76 -3.83 -21.96
CA ALA A 9 -3.96 -4.16 -23.15
C ALA A 9 -4.73 -4.93 -24.22
N LYS A 10 -5.99 -5.24 -23.99
CA LYS A 10 -6.81 -6.06 -24.89
C LYS A 10 -6.97 -5.40 -26.26
N VAL A 11 -6.56 -6.13 -27.31
CA VAL A 11 -6.76 -5.76 -28.71
C VAL A 11 -7.50 -6.90 -29.40
N PRO A 12 -8.74 -6.69 -29.84
CA PRO A 12 -9.52 -7.75 -30.48
C PRO A 12 -8.78 -8.40 -31.65
N GLY A 13 -8.65 -9.73 -31.60
CA GLY A 13 -7.98 -10.52 -32.63
C GLY A 13 -6.45 -10.55 -32.60
N ALA A 14 -5.80 -9.81 -31.71
CA ALA A 14 -4.34 -9.77 -31.60
C ALA A 14 -3.83 -10.01 -30.18
N ILE A 15 -4.48 -9.42 -29.19
CA ILE A 15 -4.10 -9.55 -27.78
C ILE A 15 -5.33 -9.89 -26.95
N ASP A 16 -5.28 -11.02 -26.29
CA ASP A 16 -6.28 -11.35 -25.27
C ASP A 16 -5.72 -11.09 -23.87
N THR A 17 -6.59 -10.84 -22.91
CA THR A 17 -6.18 -10.49 -21.55
C THR A 17 -7.08 -11.16 -20.53
N LEU A 18 -6.45 -11.58 -19.43
CA LEU A 18 -7.15 -12.10 -18.27
C LEU A 18 -6.89 -11.18 -17.07
N ALA A 19 -7.96 -10.58 -16.56
CA ALA A 19 -7.88 -9.72 -15.38
C ALA A 19 -8.22 -10.51 -14.12
N PHE A 20 -7.46 -10.28 -13.07
CA PHE A 20 -7.73 -10.84 -11.74
C PHE A 20 -7.34 -9.88 -10.63
N GLU A 21 -7.99 -10.03 -9.50
CA GLU A 21 -7.79 -9.21 -8.32
C GLU A 21 -7.23 -10.07 -7.19
N LEU A 22 -6.19 -9.58 -6.56
CA LEU A 22 -5.59 -10.18 -5.40
C LEU A 22 -5.75 -9.24 -4.20
N SER A 23 -6.40 -9.70 -3.15
CA SER A 23 -6.53 -8.97 -1.89
C SER A 23 -5.85 -9.71 -0.75
N PHE A 24 -5.05 -8.99 0.02
CA PHE A 24 -4.36 -9.55 1.19
C PHE A 24 -4.14 -8.47 2.25
N THR A 25 -3.94 -8.91 3.49
CA THR A 25 -3.67 -8.05 4.63
C THR A 25 -2.24 -8.29 5.12
N GLY A 26 -1.50 -7.23 5.33
CA GLY A 26 -0.12 -7.32 5.76
C GLY A 26 0.57 -5.97 5.90
N TYR A 27 1.89 -6.02 6.04
CA TYR A 27 2.72 -4.81 6.08
C TYR A 27 3.08 -4.33 4.67
N THR A 28 3.50 -3.09 4.56
CA THR A 28 3.97 -2.52 3.28
C THR A 28 5.12 -3.33 2.65
N ASP A 29 5.97 -3.93 3.48
CA ASP A 29 7.02 -4.82 2.99
C ASP A 29 6.47 -6.06 2.28
N SER A 30 5.34 -6.59 2.72
CA SER A 30 4.68 -7.73 2.05
C SER A 30 4.23 -7.36 0.63
N LEU A 31 3.69 -6.15 0.45
CA LEU A 31 3.36 -5.64 -0.88
C LEU A 31 4.61 -5.49 -1.75
N ARG A 32 5.69 -4.94 -1.18
CA ARG A 32 6.95 -4.77 -1.91
C ARG A 32 7.55 -6.11 -2.35
N ILE A 33 7.51 -7.11 -1.50
CA ILE A 33 7.97 -8.47 -1.83
C ILE A 33 7.11 -9.04 -2.97
N LEU A 34 5.79 -8.94 -2.88
CA LEU A 34 4.88 -9.39 -3.94
C LEU A 34 5.20 -8.73 -5.29
N LEU A 35 5.37 -7.41 -5.32
CA LEU A 35 5.67 -6.68 -6.55
C LEU A 35 7.05 -7.05 -7.13
N ASN A 36 8.04 -7.27 -6.28
CA ASN A 36 9.37 -7.71 -6.70
C ASN A 36 9.36 -9.14 -7.26
N ASP A 37 8.58 -10.03 -6.66
CA ASP A 37 8.44 -11.40 -7.14
C ASP A 37 7.64 -11.45 -8.44
N LEU A 38 6.62 -10.60 -8.55
CA LEU A 38 5.86 -10.45 -9.79
C LEU A 38 6.73 -9.93 -10.95
N ALA A 39 7.67 -9.01 -10.66
CA ALA A 39 8.60 -8.48 -11.64
C ALA A 39 9.64 -9.53 -12.14
N LYS A 40 9.86 -10.57 -11.36
CA LYS A 40 10.73 -11.70 -11.73
C LYS A 40 9.99 -12.83 -12.43
N PHE A 41 8.68 -12.72 -12.52
CA PHE A 41 7.84 -13.75 -13.08
C PHE A 41 7.92 -13.72 -14.62
N ASP A 42 8.14 -14.87 -15.24
CA ASP A 42 8.35 -14.98 -16.69
C ASP A 42 7.08 -14.76 -17.52
N LEU A 43 5.94 -14.63 -16.89
CA LEU A 43 4.68 -14.35 -17.58
C LEU A 43 4.43 -12.84 -17.72
N PRO A 44 3.85 -12.40 -18.83
CA PRO A 44 3.53 -11.00 -19.07
C PRO A 44 2.32 -10.56 -18.24
N ILE A 45 2.59 -10.21 -17.00
CA ILE A 45 1.59 -9.71 -16.04
C ILE A 45 1.85 -8.23 -15.79
N VAL A 46 0.79 -7.44 -15.89
CA VAL A 46 0.84 -5.98 -15.65
C VAL A 46 -0.01 -5.64 -14.43
N VAL A 47 0.55 -4.85 -13.53
CA VAL A 47 -0.19 -4.28 -12.40
C VAL A 47 -0.99 -3.08 -12.91
N ARG A 48 -2.31 -3.12 -12.79
CA ARG A 48 -3.21 -2.07 -13.26
C ARG A 48 -3.61 -1.09 -12.18
N SER A 49 -3.83 -1.58 -10.98
CA SER A 49 -4.10 -0.72 -9.83
C SER A 49 -3.65 -1.36 -8.52
N ILE A 50 -3.35 -0.51 -7.56
CA ILE A 50 -3.07 -0.89 -6.19
C ILE A 50 -3.91 0.01 -5.31
N GLN A 51 -4.75 -0.60 -4.48
CA GLN A 51 -5.52 0.09 -3.45
C GLN A 51 -4.97 -0.31 -2.09
N VAL A 52 -4.90 0.65 -1.19
CA VAL A 52 -4.41 0.45 0.17
C VAL A 52 -5.45 0.97 1.14
N GLU A 53 -5.98 0.06 1.94
CA GLU A 53 -6.94 0.39 2.98
C GLU A 53 -6.32 0.16 4.35
N ARG A 54 -6.38 1.18 5.20
CA ARG A 54 -6.00 1.04 6.60
C ARG A 54 -7.17 0.46 7.38
N PRO A 55 -6.92 -0.49 8.30
CA PRO A 55 -7.98 -0.99 9.16
C PRO A 55 -8.58 0.16 9.97
N SER A 56 -9.89 0.27 9.96
CA SER A 56 -10.67 1.37 10.55
C SER A 56 -10.64 1.43 12.09
N GLY A 57 -9.75 0.69 12.76
CA GLY A 57 -9.70 0.53 14.21
C GLY A 57 -8.53 1.23 14.91
N SER A 58 -7.60 1.83 14.20
CA SER A 58 -6.34 2.34 14.76
C SER A 58 -6.25 3.88 14.83
N ARG A 59 -7.38 4.57 14.86
CA ARG A 59 -7.40 5.90 15.43
C ARG A 59 -7.54 5.75 16.95
N THR A 60 -6.47 5.47 17.64
CA THR A 60 -6.28 6.06 18.94
C THR A 60 -6.14 7.55 18.68
N THR A 61 -7.26 8.23 18.55
CA THR A 61 -7.29 9.62 18.94
C THR A 61 -6.84 9.58 20.38
N ALA A 62 -5.59 9.95 20.61
CA ALA A 62 -5.19 10.39 21.91
C ALA A 62 -6.20 11.47 22.23
N LYS A 63 -7.19 11.13 23.05
CA LYS A 63 -8.11 12.07 23.64
C LYS A 63 -7.21 12.93 24.50
N VAL A 64 -6.75 14.03 23.93
CA VAL A 64 -6.16 15.10 24.73
C VAL A 64 -7.25 15.45 25.70
N PRO A 65 -7.11 15.17 26.99
CA PRO A 65 -8.07 15.66 27.94
C PRO A 65 -8.03 17.18 27.79
N ALA A 66 -9.14 17.74 27.37
CA ALA A 66 -9.33 19.17 27.44
C ALA A 66 -9.42 19.52 28.94
N SER A 67 -8.28 19.53 29.57
CA SER A 67 -8.10 20.09 30.88
C SER A 67 -8.06 21.60 30.70
N ASN A 68 -9.20 22.23 30.82
CA ASN A 68 -9.32 23.68 30.92
C ASN A 68 -8.79 24.24 32.24
N ASN A 69 -7.93 23.51 32.91
CA ASN A 69 -7.15 24.01 34.02
C ASN A 69 -5.84 24.52 33.42
N LEU A 70 -5.88 25.78 33.00
CA LEU A 70 -4.69 26.62 32.97
C LEU A 70 -4.22 26.79 34.42
N ASP A 71 -3.61 25.72 34.94
CA ASP A 71 -2.94 25.79 36.21
C ASP A 71 -1.75 26.73 36.02
N ALA A 72 -1.77 27.80 36.80
CA ALA A 72 -0.76 28.87 36.79
C ALA A 72 0.64 28.36 37.13
N SER A 73 0.81 27.07 37.36
CA SER A 73 2.09 26.40 37.58
C SER A 73 2.98 26.29 36.33
N PHE A 74 2.43 26.53 35.14
CA PHE A 74 3.25 26.52 33.91
C PHE A 74 4.18 27.73 33.81
N PHE A 75 3.87 28.82 34.51
CA PHE A 75 4.76 30.01 34.58
C PHE A 75 5.84 29.92 35.64
N GLY A 76 5.80 28.94 36.52
CA GLY A 76 6.81 28.74 37.57
C GLY A 76 8.09 28.07 37.13
N VAL A 77 8.15 27.52 35.93
CA VAL A 77 9.30 26.72 35.46
C VAL A 77 10.40 27.57 34.82
N PHE A 78 10.11 28.84 34.50
CA PHE A 78 11.08 29.71 33.82
C PHE A 78 11.85 30.65 34.74
N GLY A 79 11.71 30.52 36.05
CA GLY A 79 12.39 31.37 36.98
C GLY A 79 13.04 30.62 38.15
N GLY A 80 14.24 30.15 37.96
CA GLY A 80 15.02 29.65 39.12
C GLY A 80 15.95 28.51 38.72
N GLY A 81 17.22 28.85 38.56
CA GLY A 81 18.27 27.88 38.32
C GLY A 81 18.37 26.87 39.44
N SER A 82 18.45 25.63 39.09
CA SER A 82 19.27 24.62 39.75
C SER A 82 19.49 23.47 38.79
N ASN A 83 20.73 23.16 38.58
CA ASN A 83 21.26 22.03 37.87
C ASN A 83 20.61 20.75 38.39
N SER A 84 19.63 20.26 37.64
CA SER A 84 19.28 18.86 37.65
C SER A 84 19.43 18.40 36.22
N GLU A 85 20.53 17.75 35.98
CA GLU A 85 20.73 16.89 34.84
C GLU A 85 19.64 15.80 34.90
N VAL A 86 18.45 16.14 34.43
CA VAL A 86 17.47 15.13 34.06
C VAL A 86 17.91 14.67 32.70
N ALA A 87 18.67 13.58 32.66
CA ALA A 87 18.80 12.80 31.46
C ALA A 87 17.40 12.56 30.92
N ALA A 88 17.06 13.23 29.85
CA ALA A 88 15.85 12.94 29.12
C ALA A 88 15.92 11.45 28.77
N PRO A 89 14.90 10.65 29.12
CA PRO A 89 14.88 9.29 28.62
C PRO A 89 14.90 9.38 27.11
N GLU A 90 15.97 8.94 26.50
CA GLU A 90 16.04 8.61 25.09
C GLU A 90 15.14 7.39 24.86
N GLU A 91 13.91 7.44 25.23
CA GLU A 91 12.91 6.66 24.57
C GLU A 91 12.68 7.37 23.26
N ALA A 92 13.59 7.08 22.34
CA ALA A 92 13.50 7.38 20.96
C ALA A 92 12.05 7.21 20.57
N GLN A 93 11.48 8.26 20.03
CA GLN A 93 10.24 8.22 19.30
C GLN A 93 10.40 7.12 18.26
N LYS A 94 10.01 5.89 18.64
CA LYS A 94 9.87 4.81 17.68
C LYS A 94 8.87 5.33 16.68
N PRO A 95 9.22 5.46 15.39
CA PRO A 95 8.24 5.84 14.41
C PRO A 95 7.11 4.82 14.51
N VAL A 96 5.91 5.28 14.84
CA VAL A 96 4.69 4.49 15.02
C VAL A 96 4.25 3.83 13.68
N ILE A 97 5.07 3.93 12.65
CA ILE A 97 4.85 3.46 11.28
C ILE A 97 5.12 1.96 11.13
N SER A 98 5.78 1.30 12.08
CA SER A 98 6.21 -0.10 11.93
C SER A 98 5.11 -1.14 12.17
N GLU A 99 3.93 -0.75 12.65
CA GLU A 99 2.88 -1.70 13.00
C GLU A 99 1.56 -1.47 12.24
N ASN A 100 1.57 -0.69 11.19
CA ASN A 100 0.36 -0.45 10.40
C ASN A 100 0.13 -1.60 9.41
N ILE A 101 -0.66 -2.55 9.86
CA ILE A 101 -1.24 -3.56 8.98
C ILE A 101 -2.25 -2.85 8.08
N SER A 102 -2.17 -3.11 6.79
CA SER A 102 -3.08 -2.57 5.78
C SER A 102 -3.64 -3.69 4.93
N THR A 103 -4.82 -3.48 4.37
CA THR A 103 -5.36 -4.36 3.34
C THR A 103 -4.98 -3.80 1.98
N PHE A 104 -4.35 -4.62 1.18
CA PHE A 104 -3.92 -4.30 -0.17
C PHE A 104 -4.81 -5.04 -1.16
N THR A 105 -5.31 -4.32 -2.14
CA THR A 105 -6.03 -4.88 -3.28
C THR A 105 -5.27 -4.52 -4.55
N VAL A 106 -4.79 -5.54 -5.24
CA VAL A 106 -3.95 -5.40 -6.44
C VAL A 106 -4.72 -5.98 -7.62
N VAL A 107 -4.94 -5.17 -8.64
CA VAL A 107 -5.54 -5.62 -9.91
C VAL A 107 -4.43 -5.90 -10.89
N LEU A 108 -4.43 -7.10 -11.42
CA LEU A 108 -3.43 -7.64 -12.32
C LEU A 108 -4.08 -8.00 -13.66
N GLU A 109 -3.35 -7.81 -14.73
CA GLU A 109 -3.76 -8.22 -16.08
C GLU A 109 -2.67 -9.09 -16.69
N TYR A 110 -3.02 -10.33 -16.99
CA TYR A 110 -2.19 -11.23 -17.79
C TYR A 110 -2.45 -10.96 -19.27
N ILE A 111 -1.41 -10.87 -20.06
CA ILE A 111 -1.46 -10.54 -21.48
C ILE A 111 -1.10 -11.78 -22.30
N GLU A 112 -1.95 -12.16 -23.22
CA GLU A 112 -1.72 -13.25 -24.15
C GLU A 112 -1.74 -12.73 -25.58
N ILE A 113 -0.68 -13.01 -26.35
CA ILE A 113 -0.62 -12.66 -27.77
C ILE A 113 -1.28 -13.80 -28.56
N VAL A 114 -2.36 -13.48 -29.24
CA VAL A 114 -3.06 -14.42 -30.10
C VAL A 114 -2.50 -14.28 -31.51
N PHE A 115 -1.77 -15.30 -31.96
CA PHE A 115 -1.34 -15.33 -33.34
C PHE A 115 -2.53 -15.76 -34.22
N PRO A 116 -2.83 -15.04 -35.31
CA PRO A 116 -3.83 -15.48 -36.25
C PRO A 116 -3.39 -16.82 -36.82
N THR A 117 -4.23 -17.83 -36.64
CA THR A 117 -4.05 -19.11 -37.33
C THR A 117 -4.27 -18.84 -38.81
N GLU A 118 -3.23 -18.90 -39.63
CA GLU A 118 -3.41 -18.90 -41.07
C GLU A 118 -4.41 -20.01 -41.42
N PRO A 119 -5.48 -19.71 -42.16
CA PRO A 119 -6.32 -20.76 -42.71
C PRO A 119 -5.38 -21.62 -43.53
N ALA A 120 -5.37 -22.94 -43.23
CA ALA A 120 -4.62 -23.92 -44.01
C ALA A 120 -5.01 -23.69 -45.46
N GLY A 121 -4.04 -23.19 -46.24
CA GLY A 121 -4.28 -22.90 -47.65
C GLY A 121 -4.84 -24.16 -48.31
N ASP A 122 -6.04 -24.06 -48.82
CA ASP A 122 -6.56 -25.03 -49.74
C ASP A 122 -5.61 -25.04 -50.95
N ASN A 123 -4.66 -25.97 -50.93
CA ASN A 123 -3.92 -26.33 -52.13
C ASN A 123 -4.89 -27.06 -53.04
N VAL A 124 -5.51 -26.33 -53.84
CA VAL A 124 -6.16 -26.85 -55.00
C VAL A 124 -5.13 -27.10 -56.09
#